data_e33b848db3fe8482e7873d25a1fcc1ef
#
_entry.id   e33b848db3fe8482e7873d25a1fcc1ef
#
_cell.length_a   1.000
_cell.length_b   1.000
_cell.length_c   1.000
_cell.angle_alpha   90.00
_cell.angle_beta   90.00
_cell.angle_gamma   90.00
#
_symmetry.space_group_name_H-M   'P 1'
#
loop_
_entity.id
_entity.type
_entity.pdbx_description
1 polymer ?
#
loop_
_entity_poly.entity_id
_entity_poly.type
_entity_poly.pdbx_seq_one_letter_code
_entity_poly.pdbx_strand_id
1 'polypeptide(L)'
;MENLQANLTLIQQRLAAASDGKYPVPKLIAVTKTHPAEDILPLQNLGVTDIGENKVQEIMEKLPALEKNFRIHLIGRLQSNKVKYIIDHVCLIHSVDRLSLAQEIDRQAQKHNRVMSVLIQVSPCGEAQKGGLPPEELIPFLRTVSQLPGLSVQGLMAVMPNTPDTALLDKLFADMRTLFERARAEAIPGIEMKELSMGMSHDYELAARHGATMVRIGSALMGARDYGPQGQH
;
A
#
# COMPACT_ATOMS: atom_id res chain seq x y z
N MET A 1 -11.98 1.89 22.48
CA MET A 1 -11.84 0.49 21.98
C MET A 1 -13.12 -0.02 21.31
N GLU A 2 -14.31 0.21 21.88
CA GLU A 2 -15.58 -0.26 21.26
C GLU A 2 -15.80 0.21 19.82
N ASN A 3 -15.54 1.49 19.55
CA ASN A 3 -15.66 2.03 18.19
C ASN A 3 -14.68 1.37 17.20
N LEU A 4 -13.46 1.05 17.63
CA LEU A 4 -12.44 0.43 16.77
C LEU A 4 -12.82 -1.00 16.39
N GLN A 5 -13.31 -1.79 17.35
CA GLN A 5 -13.81 -3.14 17.10
C GLN A 5 -15.03 -3.13 16.16
N ALA A 6 -15.98 -2.23 16.41
CA ALA A 6 -17.19 -2.12 15.57
C ALA A 6 -16.83 -1.72 14.14
N ASN A 7 -15.94 -0.75 13.96
CA ASN A 7 -15.45 -0.33 12.65
C ASN A 7 -14.75 -1.47 11.91
N LEU A 8 -13.86 -2.19 12.60
CA LEU A 8 -13.14 -3.32 12.00
C LEU A 8 -14.12 -4.41 11.54
N THR A 9 -15.07 -4.79 12.39
CA THR A 9 -16.10 -5.79 12.07
C THR A 9 -16.91 -5.37 10.84
N LEU A 10 -17.35 -4.12 10.79
CA LEU A 10 -18.10 -3.59 9.65
C LEU A 10 -17.28 -3.63 8.35
N ILE A 11 -16.00 -3.21 8.41
CA ILE A 11 -15.09 -3.25 7.27
C ILE A 11 -14.93 -4.68 6.76
N GLN A 12 -14.68 -5.64 7.66
CA GLN A 12 -14.50 -7.04 7.30
C GLN A 12 -15.74 -7.64 6.64
N GLN A 13 -16.93 -7.35 7.19
CA GLN A 13 -18.21 -7.78 6.60
C GLN A 13 -18.41 -7.21 5.19
N ARG A 14 -18.14 -5.92 4.99
CA ARG A 14 -18.26 -5.26 3.68
C ARG A 14 -17.25 -5.77 2.67
N LEU A 15 -16.01 -6.03 3.09
CA LEU A 15 -14.99 -6.63 2.23
C LEU A 15 -15.40 -8.04 1.80
N ALA A 16 -15.87 -8.87 2.73
CA ALA A 16 -16.35 -10.22 2.41
C ALA A 16 -17.53 -10.18 1.43
N ALA A 17 -18.52 -9.31 1.68
CA ALA A 17 -19.66 -9.14 0.79
C ALA A 17 -19.26 -8.62 -0.61
N ALA A 18 -18.33 -7.68 -0.66
CA ALA A 18 -17.87 -7.10 -1.93
C ALA A 18 -17.03 -8.07 -2.76
N SER A 19 -16.29 -8.98 -2.14
CA SER A 19 -15.50 -10.00 -2.85
C SER A 19 -16.38 -11.06 -3.53
N ASP A 20 -17.59 -11.30 -3.03
CA ASP A 20 -18.66 -12.15 -3.61
C ASP A 20 -18.17 -13.53 -4.11
N GLY A 21 -17.17 -14.12 -3.45
CA GLY A 21 -16.57 -15.40 -3.83
C GLY A 21 -15.77 -15.40 -5.14
N LYS A 22 -15.76 -14.30 -5.89
CA LYS A 22 -15.01 -14.17 -7.15
C LYS A 22 -13.50 -14.02 -6.90
N TYR A 23 -13.14 -13.28 -5.87
CA TYR A 23 -11.76 -13.08 -5.44
C TYR A 23 -11.63 -13.36 -3.95
N PRO A 24 -10.42 -13.70 -3.45
CA PRO A 24 -10.16 -13.75 -2.02
C PRO A 24 -10.45 -12.40 -1.37
N VAL A 25 -10.92 -12.43 -0.12
CA VAL A 25 -11.10 -11.21 0.67
C VAL A 25 -9.74 -10.52 0.85
N PRO A 26 -9.61 -9.22 0.49
CA PRO A 26 -8.32 -8.54 0.56
C PRO A 26 -7.84 -8.37 2.00
N LYS A 27 -6.52 -8.41 2.18
CA LYS A 27 -5.86 -8.09 3.44
C LYS A 27 -6.08 -6.62 3.79
N LEU A 28 -6.48 -6.35 5.02
CA LEU A 28 -6.56 -5.00 5.55
C LEU A 28 -5.16 -4.52 5.98
N ILE A 29 -4.72 -3.40 5.43
CA ILE A 29 -3.61 -2.59 5.95
C ILE A 29 -4.23 -1.42 6.72
N ALA A 30 -4.09 -1.41 8.03
CA ALA A 30 -4.58 -0.31 8.85
C ALA A 30 -3.68 0.92 8.67
N VAL A 31 -4.22 2.00 8.12
CA VAL A 31 -3.45 3.24 7.88
C VAL A 31 -3.44 4.07 9.15
N THR A 32 -2.27 4.12 9.79
CA THR A 32 -2.07 4.66 11.15
C THR A 32 -1.33 5.99 11.18
N LYS A 33 -1.15 6.62 10.00
CA LYS A 33 -0.55 7.95 9.91
C LYS A 33 -1.28 8.95 10.80
N THR A 34 -0.53 9.83 11.47
CA THR A 34 -1.02 10.85 12.42
C THR A 34 -1.59 10.33 13.74
N HIS A 35 -1.72 9.02 13.94
CA HIS A 35 -2.12 8.45 15.22
C HIS A 35 -0.88 8.07 16.05
N PRO A 36 -0.85 8.37 17.35
CA PRO A 36 0.24 7.95 18.21
C PRO A 36 0.23 6.44 18.45
N ALA A 37 1.34 5.89 18.94
CA ALA A 37 1.49 4.44 19.09
C ALA A 37 0.46 3.82 20.05
N GLU A 38 0.06 4.55 21.11
CA GLU A 38 -0.95 4.12 22.07
C GLU A 38 -2.34 3.88 21.47
N ASP A 39 -2.69 4.61 20.40
CA ASP A 39 -3.95 4.42 19.67
C ASP A 39 -3.88 3.23 18.70
N ILE A 40 -2.65 2.84 18.29
CA ILE A 40 -2.41 1.77 17.32
C ILE A 40 -2.31 0.40 18.02
N LEU A 41 -1.68 0.33 19.17
CA LEU A 41 -1.46 -0.93 19.91
C LEU A 41 -2.74 -1.76 20.12
N PRO A 42 -3.92 -1.16 20.43
CA PRO A 42 -5.17 -1.92 20.56
C PRO A 42 -5.57 -2.72 19.32
N LEU A 43 -5.11 -2.35 18.11
CA LEU A 43 -5.37 -3.09 16.87
C LEU A 43 -4.83 -4.52 16.91
N GLN A 44 -3.73 -4.76 17.62
CA GLN A 44 -3.16 -6.10 17.78
C GLN A 44 -4.14 -7.07 18.46
N ASN A 45 -4.82 -6.61 19.51
CA ASN A 45 -5.82 -7.40 20.24
C ASN A 45 -7.05 -7.73 19.37
N LEU A 46 -7.26 -6.98 18.30
CA LEU A 46 -8.32 -7.19 17.31
C LEU A 46 -7.86 -8.05 16.13
N GLY A 47 -6.64 -8.60 16.16
CA GLY A 47 -6.09 -9.45 15.11
C GLY A 47 -5.57 -8.71 13.87
N VAL A 48 -5.43 -7.38 13.93
CA VAL A 48 -4.78 -6.61 12.86
C VAL A 48 -3.27 -6.79 12.99
N THR A 49 -2.65 -7.29 11.94
CA THR A 49 -1.21 -7.58 11.90
C THR A 49 -0.42 -6.59 11.04
N ASP A 50 -1.07 -5.91 10.12
CA ASP A 50 -0.42 -5.08 9.09
C ASP A 50 -0.88 -3.62 9.22
N ILE A 51 0.09 -2.72 9.39
CA ILE A 51 -0.14 -1.28 9.48
C ILE A 51 0.58 -0.54 8.36
N GLY A 52 0.04 0.62 7.95
CA GLY A 52 0.58 1.42 6.86
C GLY A 52 0.89 2.85 7.29
N GLU A 53 2.12 3.28 7.06
CA GLU A 53 2.60 4.63 7.33
C GLU A 53 2.95 5.38 6.05
N ASN A 54 2.74 6.69 6.06
CA ASN A 54 3.05 7.52 4.91
C ASN A 54 4.45 8.13 4.95
N LYS A 55 4.98 8.39 6.14
CA LYS A 55 6.23 9.15 6.35
C LYS A 55 7.24 8.32 7.10
N VAL A 56 8.49 8.35 6.62
CA VAL A 56 9.62 7.69 7.28
C VAL A 56 9.80 8.18 8.72
N GLN A 57 9.61 9.46 8.97
CA GLN A 57 9.73 10.03 10.32
C GLN A 57 8.73 9.40 11.28
N GLU A 58 7.45 9.28 10.88
CA GLU A 58 6.43 8.64 11.71
C GLU A 58 6.74 7.15 12.00
N ILE A 59 7.29 6.43 10.99
CA ILE A 59 7.77 5.06 11.21
C ILE A 59 8.83 5.04 12.31
N MET A 60 9.87 5.85 12.19
CA MET A 60 10.99 5.86 13.12
C MET A 60 10.60 6.27 14.55
N GLU A 61 9.68 7.23 14.68
CA GLU A 61 9.15 7.67 15.99
C GLU A 61 8.33 6.57 16.68
N LYS A 62 7.55 5.82 15.92
CA LYS A 62 6.64 4.77 16.44
C LYS A 62 7.32 3.40 16.57
N LEU A 63 8.45 3.20 15.90
CA LEU A 63 9.13 1.92 15.76
C LEU A 63 9.36 1.21 17.10
N PRO A 64 9.88 1.86 18.16
CA PRO A 64 10.15 1.19 19.43
C PRO A 64 8.92 0.52 20.06
N ALA A 65 7.74 1.06 19.80
CA ALA A 65 6.49 0.55 20.34
C ALA A 65 5.80 -0.47 19.41
N LEU A 66 5.99 -0.37 18.08
CA LEU A 66 5.15 -1.09 17.10
C LEU A 66 5.88 -2.25 16.39
N GLU A 67 7.21 -2.21 16.28
CA GLU A 67 7.97 -3.15 15.45
C GLU A 67 7.76 -4.63 15.81
N LYS A 68 7.60 -4.94 17.10
CA LYS A 68 7.39 -6.31 17.58
C LYS A 68 5.96 -6.82 17.40
N ASN A 69 5.02 -5.92 17.16
CA ASN A 69 3.59 -6.21 17.19
C ASN A 69 2.96 -6.19 15.81
N PHE A 70 3.58 -5.48 14.86
CA PHE A 70 3.01 -5.24 13.54
C PHE A 70 4.02 -5.40 12.41
N ARG A 71 3.52 -5.80 11.26
CA ARG A 71 4.22 -5.69 9.99
C ARG A 71 4.01 -4.28 9.46
N ILE A 72 5.07 -3.51 9.35
CA ILE A 72 5.00 -2.10 8.96
C ILE A 72 5.17 -1.99 7.45
N HIS A 73 4.20 -1.37 6.78
CA HIS A 73 4.23 -1.05 5.35
C HIS A 73 4.51 0.44 5.16
N LEU A 74 5.42 0.79 4.24
CA LEU A 74 5.50 2.15 3.75
C LEU A 74 4.56 2.30 2.56
N ILE A 75 3.51 3.11 2.70
CA ILE A 75 2.48 3.30 1.67
C ILE A 75 2.48 4.69 1.06
N GLY A 76 3.24 5.64 1.62
CA GLY A 76 3.39 6.99 1.10
C GLY A 76 4.63 7.15 0.21
N ARG A 77 4.75 8.31 -0.44
CA ARG A 77 5.87 8.63 -1.34
C ARG A 77 7.21 8.58 -0.59
N LEU A 78 8.16 7.81 -1.10
CA LEU A 78 9.48 7.64 -0.51
C LEU A 78 10.52 8.50 -1.23
N GLN A 79 11.23 9.32 -0.46
CA GLN A 79 12.44 10.00 -0.93
C GLN A 79 13.64 9.04 -0.86
N SER A 80 14.47 9.04 -1.91
CA SER A 80 15.61 8.11 -1.99
C SER A 80 16.58 8.23 -0.82
N ASN A 81 16.84 9.45 -0.33
CA ASN A 81 17.72 9.70 0.83
C ASN A 81 17.16 9.17 2.17
N LYS A 82 15.89 8.78 2.21
CA LYS A 82 15.21 8.23 3.39
C LYS A 82 15.18 6.70 3.44
N VAL A 83 15.49 6.02 2.34
CA VAL A 83 15.46 4.55 2.24
C VAL A 83 16.30 3.90 3.35
N LYS A 84 17.49 4.40 3.61
CA LYS A 84 18.44 3.88 4.61
C LYS A 84 17.88 3.79 6.03
N TYR A 85 16.85 4.56 6.36
CA TYR A 85 16.28 4.56 7.71
C TYR A 85 15.24 3.48 7.92
N ILE A 86 14.60 2.99 6.84
CA ILE A 86 13.48 2.07 6.95
C ILE A 86 13.75 0.68 6.38
N ILE A 87 14.90 0.51 5.72
CA ILE A 87 15.18 -0.71 4.97
C ILE A 87 15.11 -1.97 5.85
N ASP A 88 15.45 -1.87 7.13
CA ASP A 88 15.41 -2.99 8.08
C ASP A 88 14.06 -3.15 8.78
N HIS A 89 13.20 -2.14 8.73
CA HIS A 89 12.03 -2.03 9.61
C HIS A 89 10.69 -2.22 8.89
N VAL A 90 10.66 -2.07 7.56
CA VAL A 90 9.42 -2.26 6.80
C VAL A 90 9.41 -3.62 6.09
N CYS A 91 8.23 -4.21 6.01
CA CYS A 91 8.04 -5.48 5.31
C CYS A 91 7.74 -5.30 3.81
N LEU A 92 7.18 -4.14 3.42
CA LEU A 92 6.78 -3.86 2.03
C LEU A 92 6.77 -2.35 1.77
N ILE A 93 7.38 -1.93 0.66
CA ILE A 93 7.32 -0.55 0.16
C ILE A 93 6.35 -0.53 -1.02
N HIS A 94 5.23 0.20 -0.91
CA HIS A 94 4.17 0.22 -1.93
C HIS A 94 4.38 1.24 -3.04
N SER A 95 5.33 2.17 -2.89
CA SER A 95 5.38 3.43 -3.65
C SER A 95 6.58 3.55 -4.57
N VAL A 96 7.03 2.45 -5.17
CA VAL A 96 8.15 2.50 -6.13
C VAL A 96 7.61 2.94 -7.49
N ASP A 97 8.00 4.15 -7.92
CA ASP A 97 7.47 4.81 -9.11
C ASP A 97 8.55 5.35 -10.06
N ARG A 98 9.84 5.08 -9.78
CA ARG A 98 10.96 5.57 -10.60
C ARG A 98 12.21 4.73 -10.38
N LEU A 99 13.04 4.66 -11.42
CA LEU A 99 14.25 3.82 -11.41
C LEU A 99 15.26 4.26 -10.35
N SER A 100 15.44 5.56 -10.14
CA SER A 100 16.39 6.06 -9.13
C SER A 100 16.02 5.65 -7.70
N LEU A 101 14.73 5.50 -7.40
CA LEU A 101 14.28 4.98 -6.11
C LEU A 101 14.52 3.47 -6.03
N ALA A 102 14.16 2.72 -7.07
CA ALA A 102 14.38 1.28 -7.13
C ALA A 102 15.86 0.93 -6.93
N GLN A 103 16.77 1.63 -7.62
CA GLN A 103 18.22 1.47 -7.48
C GLN A 103 18.72 1.79 -6.07
N GLU A 104 18.19 2.84 -5.43
CA GLU A 104 18.58 3.15 -4.05
C GLU A 104 18.06 2.11 -3.05
N ILE A 105 16.84 1.58 -3.23
CA ILE A 105 16.33 0.48 -2.41
C ILE A 105 17.21 -0.77 -2.60
N ASP A 106 17.52 -1.14 -3.84
CA ASP A 106 18.42 -2.24 -4.17
C ASP A 106 19.77 -2.10 -3.45
N ARG A 107 20.42 -0.94 -3.60
CA ARG A 107 21.70 -0.65 -2.98
C ARG A 107 21.67 -0.76 -1.45
N GLN A 108 20.62 -0.24 -0.81
CA GLN A 108 20.47 -0.33 0.65
C GLN A 108 20.15 -1.77 1.10
N ALA A 109 19.28 -2.47 0.37
CA ALA A 109 18.94 -3.85 0.68
C ALA A 109 20.18 -4.75 0.63
N GLN A 110 21.00 -4.65 -0.43
CA GLN A 110 22.27 -5.39 -0.53
C GLN A 110 23.23 -5.04 0.59
N LYS A 111 23.37 -3.74 0.95
CA LYS A 111 24.21 -3.31 2.07
C LYS A 111 23.81 -3.93 3.41
N HIS A 112 22.51 -4.20 3.58
CA HIS A 112 21.93 -4.79 4.79
C HIS A 112 21.71 -6.31 4.65
N ASN A 113 22.29 -6.96 3.62
CA ASN A 113 22.19 -8.40 3.34
C ASN A 113 20.75 -8.92 3.31
N ARG A 114 19.85 -8.18 2.66
CA ARG A 114 18.43 -8.54 2.53
C ARG A 114 17.90 -8.27 1.14
N VAL A 115 16.74 -8.83 0.83
CA VAL A 115 15.95 -8.53 -0.35
C VAL A 115 14.69 -7.79 0.11
N MET A 116 14.43 -6.59 -0.46
CA MET A 116 13.31 -5.76 -0.07
C MET A 116 12.10 -6.03 -0.97
N SER A 117 10.98 -6.42 -0.35
CA SER A 117 9.70 -6.54 -1.06
C SER A 117 9.15 -5.17 -1.43
N VAL A 118 8.73 -5.02 -2.69
CA VAL A 118 8.21 -3.76 -3.21
C VAL A 118 6.98 -3.97 -4.09
N LEU A 119 6.12 -2.96 -4.17
CA LEU A 119 5.09 -2.82 -5.20
C LEU A 119 5.45 -1.66 -6.12
N ILE A 120 5.12 -1.79 -7.39
CA ILE A 120 5.27 -0.71 -8.35
C ILE A 120 4.00 0.13 -8.32
N GLN A 121 4.16 1.41 -8.02
CA GLN A 121 3.04 2.35 -8.03
C GLN A 121 2.74 2.80 -9.46
N VAL A 122 1.48 2.61 -9.87
CA VAL A 122 0.95 3.05 -11.16
C VAL A 122 -0.08 4.15 -10.94
N SER A 123 -0.08 5.16 -11.80
CA SER A 123 -1.08 6.23 -11.83
C SER A 123 -2.14 5.92 -12.90
N PRO A 124 -3.32 5.40 -12.54
CA PRO A 124 -4.31 5.00 -13.53
C PRO A 124 -4.92 6.16 -14.32
N CYS A 125 -4.83 7.40 -13.80
CA CYS A 125 -5.35 8.61 -14.42
C CYS A 125 -4.27 9.55 -14.97
N GLY A 126 -2.98 9.20 -14.86
CA GLY A 126 -1.89 10.11 -15.24
C GLY A 126 -1.77 11.35 -14.35
N GLU A 127 -2.37 11.36 -13.15
CA GLU A 127 -2.25 12.46 -12.19
C GLU A 127 -0.85 12.48 -11.57
N ALA A 128 0.05 13.28 -12.13
CA ALA A 128 1.45 13.41 -11.68
C ALA A 128 1.59 13.76 -10.17
N GLN A 129 0.60 14.44 -9.60
CA GLN A 129 0.61 14.88 -8.20
C GLN A 129 0.55 13.72 -7.20
N LYS A 130 -0.07 12.60 -7.55
CA LYS A 130 -0.18 11.42 -6.68
C LYS A 130 0.99 10.45 -6.82
N GLY A 131 1.91 10.72 -7.76
CA GLY A 131 3.01 9.80 -8.11
C GLY A 131 2.50 8.56 -8.84
N GLY A 132 3.42 7.72 -9.26
CA GLY A 132 3.15 6.49 -10.00
C GLY A 132 3.54 6.58 -11.46
N LEU A 133 3.89 5.44 -12.04
CA LEU A 133 4.20 5.31 -13.46
C LEU A 133 2.93 5.41 -14.30
N PRO A 134 3.00 5.97 -15.51
CA PRO A 134 1.96 5.77 -16.52
C PRO A 134 1.80 4.26 -16.82
N PRO A 135 0.56 3.77 -17.06
CA PRO A 135 0.30 2.35 -17.32
C PRO A 135 1.14 1.76 -18.47
N GLU A 136 1.40 2.56 -19.50
CA GLU A 136 2.20 2.18 -20.68
C GLU A 136 3.69 1.96 -20.36
N GLU A 137 4.20 2.59 -19.34
CA GLU A 137 5.60 2.45 -18.91
C GLU A 137 5.83 1.24 -17.99
N LEU A 138 4.77 0.58 -17.50
CA LEU A 138 4.89 -0.48 -16.50
C LEU A 138 5.76 -1.64 -16.98
N ILE A 139 5.49 -2.22 -18.14
CA ILE A 139 6.21 -3.43 -18.60
C ILE A 139 7.70 -3.15 -18.85
N PRO A 140 8.10 -2.06 -19.56
CA PRO A 140 9.51 -1.68 -19.68
C PRO A 140 10.18 -1.48 -18.30
N PHE A 141 9.47 -0.82 -17.37
CA PHE A 141 9.99 -0.60 -16.01
C PHE A 141 10.21 -1.92 -15.26
N LEU A 142 9.24 -2.85 -15.29
CA LEU A 142 9.37 -4.17 -14.65
C LEU A 142 10.58 -4.95 -15.19
N ARG A 143 10.82 -4.93 -16.51
CA ARG A 143 12.00 -5.56 -17.12
C ARG A 143 13.31 -4.94 -16.63
N THR A 144 13.32 -3.63 -16.40
CA THR A 144 14.50 -2.95 -15.88
C THR A 144 14.74 -3.29 -14.41
N VAL A 145 13.72 -3.21 -13.54
CA VAL A 145 13.89 -3.45 -12.10
C VAL A 145 14.06 -4.93 -11.76
N SER A 146 13.67 -5.85 -12.65
CA SER A 146 13.93 -7.29 -12.47
C SER A 146 15.42 -7.65 -12.43
N GLN A 147 16.29 -6.76 -12.90
CA GLN A 147 17.73 -6.93 -12.85
C GLN A 147 18.36 -6.46 -11.53
N LEU A 148 17.59 -5.95 -10.57
CA LEU A 148 18.05 -5.45 -9.29
C LEU A 148 17.92 -6.54 -8.21
N PRO A 149 19.03 -7.19 -7.80
CA PRO A 149 18.98 -8.40 -6.97
C PRO A 149 18.52 -8.15 -5.53
N GLY A 150 18.62 -6.90 -5.03
CA GLY A 150 18.13 -6.50 -3.71
C GLY A 150 16.63 -6.21 -3.67
N LEU A 151 15.91 -6.32 -4.80
CA LEU A 151 14.46 -6.13 -4.88
C LEU A 151 13.72 -7.43 -5.11
N SER A 152 12.55 -7.54 -4.48
CA SER A 152 11.53 -8.55 -4.80
C SER A 152 10.24 -7.81 -5.15
N VAL A 153 9.94 -7.67 -6.43
CA VAL A 153 8.70 -7.04 -6.90
C VAL A 153 7.55 -8.02 -6.70
N GLN A 154 6.61 -7.66 -5.82
CA GLN A 154 5.48 -8.51 -5.42
C GLN A 154 4.17 -8.16 -6.13
N GLY A 155 4.13 -7.07 -6.90
CA GLY A 155 2.90 -6.64 -7.57
C GLY A 155 2.80 -5.14 -7.79
N LEU A 156 1.56 -4.65 -7.81
CA LEU A 156 1.23 -3.26 -8.14
C LEU A 156 0.52 -2.55 -6.99
N MET A 157 0.65 -1.22 -6.98
CA MET A 157 -0.13 -0.33 -6.12
C MET A 157 -0.73 0.79 -6.94
N ALA A 158 -1.96 1.20 -6.61
CA ALA A 158 -2.59 2.38 -7.18
C ALA A 158 -3.34 3.21 -6.14
N VAL A 159 -3.40 4.52 -6.36
CA VAL A 159 -4.23 5.46 -5.61
C VAL A 159 -5.24 6.07 -6.61
N MET A 160 -6.52 5.79 -6.38
CA MET A 160 -7.58 6.31 -7.24
C MET A 160 -7.83 7.81 -7.01
N PRO A 161 -8.39 8.53 -7.97
CA PRO A 161 -8.80 9.92 -7.77
C PRO A 161 -9.85 10.01 -6.67
N ASN A 162 -9.83 11.13 -5.92
CA ASN A 162 -10.90 11.43 -4.99
C ASN A 162 -12.06 12.08 -5.74
N THR A 163 -13.02 11.28 -6.17
CA THR A 163 -14.16 11.71 -6.99
C THR A 163 -15.44 11.02 -6.53
N PRO A 164 -16.60 11.67 -6.61
CA PRO A 164 -17.89 11.03 -6.40
C PRO A 164 -18.36 10.19 -7.60
N ASP A 165 -17.67 10.25 -8.74
CA ASP A 165 -17.99 9.47 -9.94
C ASP A 165 -17.64 7.99 -9.74
N THR A 166 -18.62 7.22 -9.31
CA THR A 166 -18.48 5.79 -9.06
C THR A 166 -18.26 4.99 -10.35
N ALA A 167 -18.78 5.44 -11.49
CA ALA A 167 -18.57 4.75 -12.77
C ALA A 167 -17.13 4.91 -13.25
N LEU A 168 -16.53 6.09 -13.07
CA LEU A 168 -15.11 6.31 -13.32
C LEU A 168 -14.26 5.44 -12.41
N LEU A 169 -14.55 5.40 -11.10
CA LEU A 169 -13.81 4.57 -10.16
C LEU A 169 -13.88 3.09 -10.52
N ASP A 170 -15.07 2.59 -10.85
CA ASP A 170 -15.28 1.19 -11.26
C ASP A 170 -14.41 0.84 -12.47
N LYS A 171 -14.42 1.70 -13.49
CA LYS A 171 -13.57 1.56 -14.67
C LYS A 171 -12.08 1.53 -14.30
N LEU A 172 -11.60 2.45 -13.47
CA LEU A 172 -10.19 2.53 -13.09
C LEU A 172 -9.72 1.32 -12.31
N PHE A 173 -10.55 0.78 -11.41
CA PHE A 173 -10.25 -0.47 -10.71
C PHE A 173 -10.19 -1.67 -11.67
N ALA A 174 -11.09 -1.74 -12.66
CA ALA A 174 -11.08 -2.77 -13.71
C ALA A 174 -9.82 -2.66 -14.58
N ASP A 175 -9.44 -1.44 -14.99
CA ASP A 175 -8.23 -1.17 -15.76
C ASP A 175 -6.97 -1.60 -15.00
N MET A 176 -6.89 -1.29 -13.70
CA MET A 176 -5.78 -1.73 -12.85
C MET A 176 -5.71 -3.24 -12.71
N ARG A 177 -6.85 -3.93 -12.60
CA ARG A 177 -6.88 -5.40 -12.58
C ARG A 177 -6.38 -5.97 -13.92
N THR A 178 -6.84 -5.41 -15.02
CA THR A 178 -6.39 -5.82 -16.37
C THR A 178 -4.88 -5.62 -16.54
N LEU A 179 -4.35 -4.48 -16.08
CA LEU A 179 -2.92 -4.19 -16.13
C LEU A 179 -2.10 -5.17 -15.28
N PHE A 180 -2.60 -5.51 -14.08
CA PHE A 180 -1.99 -6.50 -13.20
C PHE A 180 -1.92 -7.88 -13.87
N GLU A 181 -3.02 -8.36 -14.47
CA GLU A 181 -3.05 -9.64 -15.17
C GLU A 181 -2.13 -9.64 -16.40
N ARG A 182 -2.08 -8.53 -17.14
CA ARG A 182 -1.15 -8.37 -18.26
C ARG A 182 0.30 -8.45 -17.78
N ALA A 183 0.65 -7.75 -16.70
CA ALA A 183 2.00 -7.81 -16.13
C ALA A 183 2.35 -9.23 -15.64
N ARG A 184 1.38 -9.95 -15.07
CA ARG A 184 1.55 -11.34 -14.65
C ARG A 184 1.80 -12.27 -15.83
N ALA A 185 1.07 -12.08 -16.93
CA ALA A 185 1.20 -12.89 -18.14
C ALA A 185 2.55 -12.70 -18.88
N GLU A 186 3.23 -11.57 -18.68
CA GLU A 186 4.59 -11.34 -19.21
C GLU A 186 5.64 -12.30 -18.63
N ALA A 187 5.35 -12.94 -17.51
CA ALA A 187 6.20 -13.93 -16.84
C ALA A 187 7.68 -13.49 -16.73
N ILE A 188 7.90 -12.20 -16.40
CA ILE A 188 9.26 -11.62 -16.31
C ILE A 188 10.01 -12.31 -15.16
N PRO A 189 11.18 -12.90 -15.40
CA PRO A 189 11.97 -13.55 -14.35
C PRO A 189 12.28 -12.61 -13.19
N GLY A 190 12.08 -13.05 -11.95
CA GLY A 190 12.32 -12.24 -10.75
C GLY A 190 11.17 -11.29 -10.39
N ILE A 191 10.09 -11.26 -11.17
CA ILE A 191 8.89 -10.48 -10.88
C ILE A 191 7.75 -11.42 -10.47
N GLU A 192 7.14 -11.13 -9.31
CA GLU A 192 5.94 -11.82 -8.85
C GLU A 192 4.75 -10.86 -8.86
N MET A 193 3.67 -11.25 -9.52
CA MET A 193 2.41 -10.50 -9.51
C MET A 193 1.40 -11.19 -8.59
N LYS A 194 1.66 -11.09 -7.28
CA LYS A 194 0.82 -11.65 -6.21
C LYS A 194 -0.10 -10.61 -5.59
N GLU A 195 0.39 -9.37 -5.44
CA GLU A 195 -0.25 -8.34 -4.66
C GLU A 195 -0.76 -7.20 -5.53
N LEU A 196 -2.01 -6.87 -5.38
CA LEU A 196 -2.66 -5.69 -5.97
C LEU A 196 -3.20 -4.81 -4.85
N SER A 197 -2.40 -3.82 -4.46
CA SER A 197 -2.73 -2.88 -3.39
C SER A 197 -3.49 -1.70 -3.95
N MET A 198 -4.79 -1.68 -3.76
CA MET A 198 -5.68 -0.59 -4.19
C MET A 198 -6.91 -0.54 -3.30
N GLY A 199 -7.57 0.63 -3.24
CA GLY A 199 -8.72 0.86 -2.38
C GLY A 199 -8.34 1.45 -1.02
N MET A 200 -9.10 2.46 -0.63
CA MET A 200 -8.97 3.22 0.62
C MET A 200 -10.34 3.34 1.31
N SER A 201 -10.45 4.12 2.38
CA SER A 201 -11.67 4.24 3.21
C SER A 201 -12.97 4.50 2.45
N HIS A 202 -12.91 5.11 1.25
CA HIS A 202 -14.11 5.51 0.49
C HIS A 202 -14.44 4.57 -0.68
N ASP A 203 -13.50 3.71 -1.09
CA ASP A 203 -13.60 2.93 -2.31
C ASP A 203 -13.12 1.47 -2.20
N TYR A 204 -12.83 1.00 -0.97
CA TYR A 204 -12.30 -0.35 -0.73
C TYR A 204 -13.27 -1.48 -1.17
N GLU A 205 -14.58 -1.25 -1.13
CA GLU A 205 -15.57 -2.23 -1.61
C GLU A 205 -15.48 -2.42 -3.13
N LEU A 206 -15.33 -1.31 -3.88
CA LEU A 206 -15.08 -1.38 -5.33
C LEU A 206 -13.75 -2.08 -5.62
N ALA A 207 -12.69 -1.74 -4.88
CA ALA A 207 -11.40 -2.40 -5.01
C ALA A 207 -11.50 -3.92 -4.80
N ALA A 208 -12.25 -4.36 -3.78
CA ALA A 208 -12.47 -5.78 -3.50
C ALA A 208 -13.20 -6.49 -4.66
N ARG A 209 -14.25 -5.87 -5.24
CA ARG A 209 -14.96 -6.39 -6.43
C ARG A 209 -14.04 -6.60 -7.63
N HIS A 210 -13.00 -5.78 -7.77
CA HIS A 210 -12.01 -5.88 -8.83
C HIS A 210 -10.74 -6.65 -8.43
N GLY A 211 -10.79 -7.40 -7.32
CA GLY A 211 -9.75 -8.34 -6.93
C GLY A 211 -8.50 -7.67 -6.35
N ALA A 212 -8.65 -6.57 -5.62
CA ALA A 212 -7.60 -6.10 -4.73
C ALA A 212 -7.16 -7.24 -3.80
N THR A 213 -5.86 -7.39 -3.55
CA THR A 213 -5.34 -8.33 -2.54
C THR A 213 -5.04 -7.61 -1.23
N MET A 214 -4.87 -6.29 -1.28
CA MET A 214 -4.65 -5.41 -0.13
C MET A 214 -5.50 -4.14 -0.28
N VAL A 215 -6.15 -3.74 0.83
CA VAL A 215 -6.83 -2.45 0.96
C VAL A 215 -6.20 -1.64 2.09
N ARG A 216 -6.11 -0.31 1.93
CA ARG A 216 -5.44 0.59 2.88
C ARG A 216 -6.47 1.49 3.54
N ILE A 217 -6.92 1.15 4.74
CA ILE A 217 -8.06 1.80 5.40
C ILE A 217 -7.58 2.58 6.62
N GLY A 218 -7.81 3.89 6.61
CA GLY A 218 -7.49 4.80 7.72
C GLY A 218 -8.75 5.30 8.42
N SER A 219 -9.35 6.37 7.91
CA SER A 219 -10.46 7.06 8.58
C SER A 219 -11.69 6.20 8.86
N ALA A 220 -11.99 5.22 8.01
CA ALA A 220 -13.09 4.29 8.26
C ALA A 220 -12.81 3.34 9.44
N LEU A 221 -11.54 3.06 9.74
CA LEU A 221 -11.12 2.20 10.86
C LEU A 221 -10.82 3.01 12.11
N MET A 222 -9.91 3.99 12.01
CA MET A 222 -9.38 4.75 13.15
C MET A 222 -10.26 5.94 13.55
N GLY A 223 -11.28 6.28 12.75
CA GLY A 223 -12.09 7.47 12.94
C GLY A 223 -11.56 8.72 12.23
N ALA A 224 -12.29 9.83 12.37
CA ALA A 224 -11.89 11.13 11.83
C ALA A 224 -10.59 11.59 12.50
N ARG A 225 -9.70 12.19 11.69
CA ARG A 225 -8.43 12.72 12.19
C ARG A 225 -8.66 13.95 13.04
N ASP A 226 -8.06 13.99 14.21
CA ASP A 226 -7.91 15.23 14.96
C ASP A 226 -6.61 15.92 14.47
N TYR A 227 -6.76 16.94 13.66
CA TYR A 227 -5.62 17.72 13.15
C TYR A 227 -5.13 18.77 14.15
N GLY A 228 -5.73 18.87 15.34
CA GLY A 228 -5.44 19.95 16.28
C GLY A 228 -5.63 21.36 15.69
N PRO A 229 -5.46 22.43 16.48
CA PRO A 229 -5.70 23.81 16.01
C PRO A 229 -4.72 24.34 14.94
N GLN A 230 -3.67 23.58 14.57
CA GLN A 230 -2.62 23.99 13.59
C GLN A 230 -2.69 23.26 12.23
N GLY A 231 -3.69 22.45 11.97
CA GLY A 231 -3.78 21.58 10.78
C GLY A 231 -4.63 22.10 9.62
N GLN A 232 -4.93 23.39 9.55
CA GLN A 232 -5.61 24.02 8.42
C GLN A 232 -4.60 24.84 7.59
N HIS A 233 -3.83 24.13 6.73
CA HIS A 233 -3.15 24.75 5.59
C HIS A 233 -3.02 23.75 4.46
#